data_8929394b60bac3d282a62aed106475f4
#
_entry.id   8929394b60bac3d282a62aed106475f4
#
_cell.length_a   1.000
_cell.length_b   1.000
_cell.length_c   1.000
_cell.angle_alpha   90.00
_cell.angle_beta   90.00
_cell.angle_gamma   90.00
#
_symmetry.space_group_name_H-M   'P 1'
#
loop_
_entity.id
_entity.type
_entity.pdbx_description
1 polymer ?
#
loop_
_entity_poly.entity_id
_entity_poly.type
_entity_poly.pdbx_seq_one_letter_code
_entity_poly.pdbx_strand_id
1 'polypeptide(L)'
;MHNFKKLKIWQEGITIVSDSYRLTKTFPDYEKFGLVSQMNRCAISIPYNIAEGSSKSTDKHFNKYLEDSLGSAFEWQKQLIVAFNENYLSE
;
A
#
# COMPACT_ATOMS: atom_id res chain seq x y z
N MET A 1 -1.72 -2.80 -22.89
CA MET A 1 -1.32 -1.60 -22.12
C MET A 1 -2.55 -0.85 -21.66
N HIS A 2 -2.59 -0.42 -20.42
CA HIS A 2 -3.75 0.23 -19.83
C HIS A 2 -3.42 1.64 -19.35
N ASN A 3 -4.41 2.52 -19.35
CA ASN A 3 -4.28 3.80 -18.66
C ASN A 3 -4.55 3.54 -17.17
N PHE A 4 -3.49 3.43 -16.38
CA PHE A 4 -3.61 3.03 -14.97
C PHE A 4 -4.49 3.98 -14.14
N LYS A 5 -4.52 5.25 -14.50
CA LYS A 5 -5.32 6.24 -13.76
C LYS A 5 -6.82 5.95 -13.81
N LYS A 6 -7.28 5.21 -14.82
CA LYS A 6 -8.68 4.81 -14.97
C LYS A 6 -8.99 3.48 -14.30
N LEU A 7 -7.98 2.74 -13.84
CA LEU A 7 -8.20 1.47 -13.18
C LEU A 7 -8.71 1.71 -11.76
N LYS A 8 -9.85 1.11 -11.44
CA LYS A 8 -10.46 1.24 -10.11
C LYS A 8 -9.52 0.75 -9.02
N ILE A 9 -8.81 -0.38 -9.25
CA ILE A 9 -7.88 -0.93 -8.28
C ILE A 9 -6.72 0.04 -7.99
N TRP A 10 -6.26 0.80 -8.99
CA TRP A 10 -5.24 1.82 -8.77
C TRP A 10 -5.78 2.96 -7.92
N GLN A 11 -7.00 3.41 -8.20
CA GLN A 11 -7.65 4.47 -7.43
C GLN A 11 -7.85 4.06 -5.98
N GLU A 12 -8.26 2.81 -5.75
CA GLU A 12 -8.38 2.24 -4.41
C GLU A 12 -7.02 2.17 -3.72
N GLY A 13 -5.96 1.82 -4.46
CA GLY A 13 -4.60 1.83 -3.94
C GLY A 13 -4.16 3.21 -3.47
N ILE A 14 -4.49 4.25 -4.22
CA ILE A 14 -4.20 5.64 -3.81
C ILE A 14 -4.94 5.99 -2.52
N THR A 15 -6.18 5.54 -2.36
CA THR A 15 -6.95 5.74 -1.12
C THR A 15 -6.24 5.09 0.07
N ILE A 16 -5.71 3.89 -0.10
CA ILE A 16 -4.94 3.21 0.96
C ILE A 16 -3.70 4.02 1.33
N VAL A 17 -3.01 4.61 0.35
CA VAL A 17 -1.85 5.49 0.62
C VAL A 17 -2.28 6.66 1.50
N SER A 18 -3.36 7.34 1.15
CA SER A 18 -3.87 8.46 1.94
C SER A 18 -4.25 8.03 3.35
N ASP A 19 -4.91 6.88 3.48
CA ASP A 19 -5.29 6.32 4.77
C ASP A 19 -4.05 6.01 5.61
N SER A 20 -3.02 5.41 5.00
CA SER A 20 -1.78 5.06 5.69
C SER A 20 -1.11 6.31 6.27
N TYR A 21 -0.96 7.35 5.47
CA TYR A 21 -0.36 8.60 5.95
C TYR A 21 -1.18 9.23 7.06
N ARG A 22 -2.51 9.23 6.93
CA ARG A 22 -3.39 9.78 7.97
C ARG A 22 -3.26 9.02 9.28
N LEU A 23 -3.26 7.70 9.22
CA LEU A 23 -3.17 6.85 10.41
C LEU A 23 -1.80 6.95 11.08
N THR A 24 -0.72 6.91 10.29
CA THR A 24 0.64 6.92 10.85
C THR A 24 1.03 8.25 11.49
N LYS A 25 0.32 9.34 11.19
CA LYS A 25 0.55 10.63 11.86
C LYS A 25 0.31 10.57 13.36
N THR A 26 -0.50 9.63 13.82
CA THR A 26 -0.82 9.48 15.24
C THR A 26 0.13 8.54 15.97
N PHE A 27 1.05 7.90 15.27
CA PHE A 27 1.99 6.95 15.87
C PHE A 27 3.06 7.71 16.67
N PRO A 28 3.65 7.06 17.70
CA PRO A 28 4.73 7.68 18.47
C PRO A 28 5.92 8.07 17.59
N ASP A 29 6.61 9.14 17.96
CA ASP A 29 7.76 9.63 17.20
C ASP A 29 8.88 8.59 17.08
N TYR A 30 9.02 7.70 18.06
CA TYR A 30 10.05 6.65 18.00
C TYR A 30 9.79 5.61 16.90
N GLU A 31 8.60 5.61 16.29
CA GLU A 31 8.27 4.74 15.16
C GLU A 31 8.50 5.40 13.80
N LYS A 32 8.97 6.64 13.78
CA LYS A 32 9.13 7.40 12.53
C LYS A 32 9.97 6.65 11.50
N PHE A 33 11.06 6.03 11.92
CA PHE A 33 11.94 5.26 11.04
C PHE A 33 11.71 3.76 11.12
N GLY A 34 10.72 3.32 11.89
CA GLY A 34 10.30 1.93 12.01
C GLY A 34 8.96 1.70 11.32
N LEU A 35 7.92 1.47 12.11
CA LEU A 35 6.61 1.08 11.61
C LEU A 35 6.00 2.12 10.66
N VAL A 36 6.14 3.42 10.96
CA VAL A 36 5.61 4.49 10.10
C VAL A 36 6.23 4.39 8.71
N SER A 37 7.55 4.31 8.64
CA SER A 37 8.27 4.22 7.37
C SER A 37 7.86 2.97 6.59
N GLN A 38 7.81 1.81 7.26
CA GLN A 38 7.45 0.55 6.63
C GLN A 38 6.02 0.55 6.11
N MET A 39 5.06 1.04 6.90
CA MET A 39 3.66 1.07 6.49
C MET A 39 3.46 1.97 5.28
N ASN A 40 4.03 3.16 5.29
CA ASN A 40 3.85 4.11 4.20
C ASN A 40 4.51 3.62 2.91
N ARG A 41 5.68 3.01 3.00
CA ARG A 41 6.35 2.42 1.83
C ARG A 41 5.55 1.26 1.26
N CYS A 42 5.00 0.43 2.13
CA CYS A 42 4.16 -0.69 1.74
C CYS A 42 2.89 -0.21 1.03
N ALA A 43 2.25 0.81 1.59
CA ALA A 43 1.04 1.40 1.01
C ALA A 43 1.33 1.95 -0.41
N ILE A 44 2.43 2.72 -0.56
CA ILE A 44 2.82 3.29 -1.86
C ILE A 44 3.06 2.20 -2.90
N SER A 45 3.62 1.06 -2.50
CA SER A 45 3.93 -0.02 -3.44
C SER A 45 2.67 -0.64 -4.05
N ILE A 46 1.50 -0.50 -3.41
CA ILE A 46 0.24 -1.03 -3.93
C ILE A 46 -0.12 -0.37 -5.27
N PRO A 47 -0.40 0.93 -5.32
CA PRO A 47 -0.71 1.57 -6.60
C PRO A 47 0.50 1.63 -7.54
N TYR A 48 1.71 1.70 -7.00
CA TYR A 48 2.92 1.72 -7.83
C TYR A 48 3.01 0.45 -8.69
N ASN A 49 2.83 -0.72 -8.10
CA ASN A 49 2.91 -1.99 -8.83
C ASN A 49 1.76 -2.14 -9.85
N ILE A 50 0.58 -1.64 -9.52
CA ILE A 50 -0.54 -1.65 -10.46
C ILE A 50 -0.21 -0.79 -11.69
N ALA A 51 0.29 0.42 -11.45
CA ALA A 51 0.66 1.33 -12.54
C ALA A 51 1.80 0.74 -13.38
N GLU A 52 2.82 0.19 -12.73
CA GLU A 52 3.95 -0.43 -13.41
C GLU A 52 3.50 -1.61 -14.27
N GLY A 53 2.66 -2.47 -13.71
CA GLY A 53 2.11 -3.61 -14.44
C GLY A 53 1.27 -3.20 -15.63
N SER A 54 0.52 -2.10 -15.51
CA SER A 54 -0.34 -1.61 -16.60
C SER A 54 0.44 -1.16 -17.83
N SER A 55 1.74 -0.88 -17.67
CA SER A 55 2.61 -0.50 -18.78
C SER A 55 3.10 -1.70 -19.59
N LYS A 56 2.90 -2.92 -19.08
CA LYS A 56 3.42 -4.13 -19.72
C LYS A 56 2.54 -4.55 -20.89
N SER A 57 3.17 -5.19 -21.89
CA SER A 57 2.50 -5.55 -23.13
C SER A 57 1.71 -6.86 -23.04
N THR A 58 1.94 -7.67 -21.99
CA THR A 58 1.26 -8.95 -21.84
C THR A 58 0.52 -9.03 -20.52
N ASP A 59 -0.58 -9.79 -20.49
CA ASP A 59 -1.34 -10.06 -19.27
C ASP A 59 -0.50 -10.82 -18.25
N LYS A 60 0.38 -11.70 -18.71
CA LYS A 60 1.28 -12.44 -17.82
C LYS A 60 2.15 -11.50 -16.99
N HIS A 61 2.76 -10.50 -17.63
CA HIS A 61 3.59 -9.53 -16.93
C HIS A 61 2.74 -8.62 -16.04
N PHE A 62 1.57 -8.21 -16.51
CA PHE A 62 0.66 -7.41 -15.70
C PHE A 62 0.26 -8.17 -14.44
N ASN A 63 -0.12 -9.44 -14.58
CA ASN A 63 -0.54 -10.26 -13.44
C ASN A 63 0.55 -10.41 -12.40
N LYS A 64 1.82 -10.50 -12.82
CA LYS A 64 2.93 -10.56 -11.87
C LYS A 64 2.97 -9.32 -10.98
N TYR A 65 2.82 -8.13 -11.57
CA TYR A 65 2.80 -6.89 -10.80
C TYR A 65 1.55 -6.77 -9.93
N LEU A 66 0.42 -7.31 -10.38
CA LEU A 66 -0.79 -7.37 -9.56
C LEU A 66 -0.58 -8.26 -8.34
N GLU A 67 0.13 -9.39 -8.48
CA GLU A 67 0.48 -10.24 -7.35
C GLU A 67 1.38 -9.51 -6.36
N ASP A 68 2.36 -8.75 -6.85
CA ASP A 68 3.25 -7.96 -6.00
C ASP A 68 2.45 -6.89 -5.24
N SER A 69 1.51 -6.23 -5.93
CA SER A 69 0.61 -5.26 -5.30
C SER A 69 -0.23 -5.90 -4.20
N LEU A 70 -0.78 -7.08 -4.46
CA LEU A 70 -1.59 -7.82 -3.48
C LEU A 70 -0.74 -8.20 -2.26
N GLY A 71 0.50 -8.65 -2.49
CA GLY A 71 1.44 -8.95 -1.41
C GLY A 71 1.70 -7.74 -0.53
N SER A 72 1.87 -6.57 -1.14
CA SER A 72 2.05 -5.31 -0.40
C SER A 72 0.81 -4.97 0.42
N ALA A 73 -0.39 -5.20 -0.11
CA ALA A 73 -1.63 -4.95 0.61
C ALA A 73 -1.75 -5.85 1.85
N PHE A 74 -1.38 -7.12 1.74
CA PHE A 74 -1.36 -8.05 2.87
C PHE A 74 -0.33 -7.63 3.91
N GLU A 75 0.86 -7.19 3.48
CA GLU A 75 1.88 -6.69 4.40
C GLU A 75 1.38 -5.46 5.16
N TRP A 76 0.77 -4.51 4.46
CA TRP A 76 0.19 -3.32 5.07
C TRP A 76 -0.86 -3.69 6.13
N GLN A 77 -1.71 -4.67 5.81
CA GLN A 77 -2.73 -5.15 6.74
C GLN A 77 -2.11 -5.73 8.01
N LYS A 78 -1.04 -6.52 7.87
CA LYS A 78 -0.32 -7.08 9.03
C LYS A 78 0.28 -5.98 9.89
N GLN A 79 0.86 -4.96 9.28
CA GLN A 79 1.43 -3.82 9.99
C GLN A 79 0.35 -3.02 10.72
N LEU A 80 -0.83 -2.89 10.13
CA LEU A 80 -1.98 -2.26 10.76
C LEU A 80 -2.39 -3.02 12.03
N ILE A 81 -2.40 -4.34 11.97
CA ILE A 81 -2.69 -5.19 13.13
C ILE A 81 -1.68 -4.95 14.24
N VAL A 82 -0.39 -4.84 13.90
CA VAL A 82 0.66 -4.53 14.89
C VAL A 82 0.37 -3.18 15.54
N ALA A 83 -0.01 -2.17 14.76
CA ALA A 83 -0.31 -0.84 15.27
C ALA A 83 -1.48 -0.86 16.27
N PHE A 84 -2.52 -1.62 15.97
CA PHE A 84 -3.63 -1.81 16.92
C PHE A 84 -3.17 -2.51 18.18
N ASN A 85 -2.37 -3.56 18.04
CA ASN A 85 -1.89 -4.35 19.17
C ASN A 85 -0.99 -3.51 20.09
N GLU A 86 -0.25 -2.56 19.54
CA GLU A 86 0.61 -1.65 20.30
C GLU A 86 -0.13 -0.41 20.80
N ASN A 87 -1.44 -0.34 20.61
CA ASN A 87 -2.29 0.78 21.01
C ASN A 87 -1.94 2.10 20.31
N TYR A 88 -1.37 2.05 19.12
CA TYR A 88 -1.11 3.26 18.33
C TYR A 88 -2.37 3.77 17.65
N LEU A 89 -3.36 2.90 17.48
CA LEU A 89 -4.64 3.21 16.84
C LEU A 89 -5.78 2.75 17.74
N SER A 90 -6.86 3.52 17.78
CA SER A 90 -8.10 3.12 18.43
C SER A 90 -9.08 2.62 17.36
N GLU A 91 -9.96 1.71 17.75
CA GLU A 91 -11.01 1.21 16.84
C GLU A 91 -12.05 2.27 16.47
#